data_6eb98712887a05d804a6e942a58d2af9
#
_entry.id   6eb98712887a05d804a6e942a58d2af9
#
_cell.length_a   1.000
_cell.length_b   1.000
_cell.length_c   1.000
_cell.angle_alpha   90.00
_cell.angle_beta   90.00
_cell.angle_gamma   90.00
#
_symmetry.space_group_name_H-M   'P 1'
#
loop_
_entity.id
_entity.type
_entity.pdbx_description
1 polymer ?
#
loop_
_entity_poly.entity_id
_entity_poly.type
_entity_poly.pdbx_seq_one_letter_code
_entity_poly.pdbx_strand_id
1 'polypeptide(L)'
;MSLSKNNMMEGENVICEAKFHYMIYWLPILLTLLAVALPFIPIGEGTLKYRLIFCGIFLVLAFLWYIVINNGKKFVLTNKRIILKTGIIMRNSKELMLRKCESINVQQSILGRILNYGDVIVSTGEEKDVFKYIWGPMSFSTKINEQIDKISTSTNIEPNN
;
A
#
# COMPACT_ATOMS: atom_id res chain seq x y z
N MET A 1 -13.88 -1.76 4.38
CA MET A 1 -14.07 -3.09 5.02
C MET A 1 -13.24 -3.07 6.29
N SER A 2 -13.89 -2.94 7.45
CA SER A 2 -13.19 -2.85 8.73
C SER A 2 -12.49 -4.18 9.04
N LEU A 3 -11.35 -4.11 9.76
CA LEU A 3 -10.79 -5.31 10.38
C LEU A 3 -11.87 -5.88 11.31
N SER A 4 -12.38 -7.06 10.99
CA SER A 4 -13.30 -7.73 11.89
C SER A 4 -12.56 -8.00 13.19
N LYS A 5 -13.10 -7.54 14.31
CA LYS A 5 -12.62 -7.84 15.67
C LYS A 5 -12.38 -9.34 15.92
N ASN A 6 -13.01 -10.20 15.13
CA ASN A 6 -12.93 -11.66 15.25
C ASN A 6 -11.57 -12.28 14.88
N ASN A 7 -10.63 -11.54 14.27
CA ASN A 7 -9.31 -12.08 13.88
C ASN A 7 -8.15 -11.49 14.69
N MET A 8 -8.44 -10.83 15.81
CA MET A 8 -7.40 -10.29 16.70
C MET A 8 -7.11 -11.30 17.81
N MET A 9 -5.83 -11.40 18.17
CA MET A 9 -5.40 -12.18 19.33
C MET A 9 -5.82 -11.47 20.63
N GLU A 10 -5.95 -12.22 21.73
CA GLU A 10 -6.20 -11.61 23.04
C GLU A 10 -5.15 -10.56 23.39
N GLY A 11 -5.60 -9.36 23.78
CA GLY A 11 -4.73 -8.23 24.07
C GLY A 11 -4.08 -7.57 22.84
N GLU A 12 -4.55 -7.87 21.62
CA GLU A 12 -4.07 -7.23 20.39
C GLU A 12 -4.85 -5.94 20.12
N ASN A 13 -4.11 -4.83 19.98
CA ASN A 13 -4.67 -3.51 19.69
C ASN A 13 -4.08 -2.96 18.38
N VAL A 14 -4.92 -2.35 17.56
CA VAL A 14 -4.48 -1.62 16.36
C VAL A 14 -3.84 -0.30 16.78
N ILE A 15 -2.61 -0.09 16.37
CA ILE A 15 -1.85 1.13 16.67
C ILE A 15 -2.02 2.14 15.55
N CYS A 16 -1.85 1.71 14.30
CA CYS A 16 -2.11 2.56 13.15
C CYS A 16 -2.40 1.73 11.89
N GLU A 17 -3.14 2.35 10.99
CA GLU A 17 -3.33 1.86 9.62
C GLU A 17 -2.46 2.70 8.69
N ALA A 18 -1.71 2.06 7.80
CA ALA A 18 -0.97 2.78 6.78
C ALA A 18 -1.94 3.35 5.75
N LYS A 19 -1.84 4.65 5.51
CA LYS A 19 -2.58 5.35 4.46
C LYS A 19 -1.75 5.34 3.18
N PHE A 20 -2.39 5.03 2.07
CA PHE A 20 -1.74 5.15 0.77
C PHE A 20 -1.78 6.57 0.26
N HIS A 21 -0.71 6.98 -0.39
CA HIS A 21 -0.65 8.26 -1.05
C HIS A 21 -1.39 8.19 -2.40
N TYR A 22 -2.12 9.27 -2.75
CA TYR A 22 -2.87 9.33 -4.01
C TYR A 22 -1.98 9.27 -5.26
N MET A 23 -0.66 9.39 -5.13
CA MET A 23 0.28 9.19 -6.23
C MET A 23 0.18 7.80 -6.86
N ILE A 24 -0.39 6.81 -6.17
CA ILE A 24 -0.68 5.49 -6.75
C ILE A 24 -1.66 5.56 -7.94
N TYR A 25 -2.46 6.64 -8.01
CA TYR A 25 -3.46 6.86 -9.07
C TYR A 25 -2.92 7.62 -10.29
N TRP A 26 -1.61 7.97 -10.32
CA TRP A 26 -1.04 8.74 -11.43
C TRP A 26 -1.24 8.06 -12.79
N LEU A 27 -1.11 6.73 -12.84
CA LEU A 27 -1.25 5.95 -14.07
C LEU A 27 -2.70 5.94 -14.61
N PRO A 28 -3.75 5.61 -13.82
CA PRO A 28 -5.12 5.73 -14.31
C PRO A 28 -5.53 7.16 -14.67
N ILE A 29 -5.00 8.17 -13.98
CA ILE A 29 -5.22 9.58 -14.34
C ILE A 29 -4.60 9.88 -15.72
N LEU A 30 -3.37 9.44 -15.96
CA LEU A 30 -2.71 9.60 -17.26
C LEU A 30 -3.48 8.91 -18.38
N LEU A 31 -3.96 7.67 -18.15
CA LEU A 31 -4.74 6.92 -19.13
C LEU A 31 -6.07 7.60 -19.45
N THR A 32 -6.76 8.15 -18.45
CA THR A 32 -8.00 8.91 -18.68
C THR A 32 -7.75 10.20 -19.44
N LEU A 33 -6.67 10.91 -19.13
CA LEU A 33 -6.29 12.12 -19.86
C LEU A 33 -6.01 11.81 -21.34
N LEU A 34 -5.26 10.75 -21.61
CA LEU A 34 -4.97 10.26 -22.96
C LEU A 34 -6.26 9.87 -23.71
N ALA A 35 -7.14 9.14 -23.05
CA ALA A 35 -8.42 8.73 -23.61
C ALA A 35 -9.28 9.93 -24.05
N VAL A 36 -9.31 10.98 -23.21
CA VAL A 36 -10.07 12.21 -23.51
C VAL A 36 -9.40 13.02 -24.61
N ALA A 37 -8.07 13.02 -24.70
CA ALA A 37 -7.33 13.79 -25.73
C ALA A 37 -7.43 13.18 -27.13
N LEU A 38 -7.52 11.85 -27.25
CA LEU A 38 -7.53 11.14 -28.54
C LEU A 38 -8.60 11.61 -29.53
N PRO A 39 -9.87 11.89 -29.15
CA PRO A 39 -10.89 12.37 -30.08
C PRO A 39 -10.59 13.74 -30.69
N PHE A 40 -9.79 14.58 -30.02
CA PHE A 40 -9.49 15.93 -30.45
C PHE A 40 -8.33 16.02 -31.46
N ILE A 41 -7.59 14.93 -31.68
CA ILE A 41 -6.49 14.91 -32.64
C ILE A 41 -7.06 14.78 -34.06
N PRO A 42 -6.86 15.73 -35.00
CA PRO A 42 -7.38 15.67 -36.35
C PRO A 42 -6.56 14.72 -37.23
N ILE A 43 -6.86 13.42 -37.17
CA ILE A 43 -6.21 12.40 -38.01
C ILE A 43 -7.22 11.88 -39.02
N GLY A 44 -7.27 12.47 -40.22
CA GLY A 44 -8.02 11.99 -41.37
C GLY A 44 -9.53 11.84 -41.22
N GLU A 45 -10.26 12.05 -42.30
CA GLU A 45 -11.71 11.83 -42.36
C GLU A 45 -12.01 10.32 -42.31
N GLY A 46 -13.04 9.93 -41.56
CA GLY A 46 -13.47 8.52 -41.43
C GLY A 46 -12.90 7.74 -40.26
N THR A 47 -11.89 8.28 -39.54
CA THR A 47 -11.28 7.58 -38.39
C THR A 47 -12.01 7.80 -37.05
N LEU A 48 -13.10 8.62 -37.04
CA LEU A 48 -13.82 8.97 -35.81
C LEU A 48 -14.36 7.75 -35.07
N LYS A 49 -14.89 6.76 -35.78
CA LYS A 49 -15.41 5.53 -35.20
C LYS A 49 -14.33 4.77 -34.42
N TYR A 50 -13.16 4.60 -35.00
CA TYR A 50 -12.03 3.90 -34.36
C TYR A 50 -11.52 4.66 -33.14
N ARG A 51 -11.44 5.99 -33.21
CA ARG A 51 -11.02 6.85 -32.09
C ARG A 51 -11.97 6.74 -30.91
N LEU A 52 -13.28 6.72 -31.15
CA LEU A 52 -14.26 6.53 -30.08
C LEU A 52 -14.17 5.13 -29.45
N ILE A 53 -13.91 4.08 -30.24
CA ILE A 53 -13.69 2.74 -29.73
C ILE A 53 -12.46 2.69 -28.83
N PHE A 54 -11.31 3.25 -29.29
CA PHE A 54 -10.09 3.32 -28.48
C PHE A 54 -10.31 4.12 -27.20
N CYS A 55 -11.01 5.25 -27.26
CA CYS A 55 -11.37 6.02 -26.07
C CYS A 55 -12.15 5.17 -25.06
N GLY A 56 -13.14 4.43 -25.51
CA GLY A 56 -13.92 3.52 -24.65
C GLY A 56 -13.04 2.44 -24.01
N ILE A 57 -12.15 1.83 -24.77
CA ILE A 57 -11.24 0.80 -24.25
C ILE A 57 -10.32 1.39 -23.16
N PHE A 58 -9.72 2.56 -23.40
CA PHE A 58 -8.83 3.20 -22.41
C PHE A 58 -9.57 3.59 -21.13
N LEU A 59 -10.82 4.08 -21.24
CA LEU A 59 -11.64 4.40 -20.07
C LEU A 59 -11.96 3.14 -19.25
N VAL A 60 -12.31 2.04 -19.91
CA VAL A 60 -12.57 0.77 -19.23
C VAL A 60 -11.30 0.27 -18.52
N LEU A 61 -10.15 0.33 -19.19
CA LEU A 61 -8.87 -0.06 -18.58
C LEU A 61 -8.51 0.81 -17.38
N ALA A 62 -8.68 2.13 -17.48
CA ALA A 62 -8.43 3.06 -16.38
C ALA A 62 -9.37 2.79 -15.20
N PHE A 63 -10.64 2.50 -15.45
CA PHE A 63 -11.62 2.16 -14.42
C PHE A 63 -11.31 0.83 -13.72
N LEU A 64 -10.95 -0.20 -14.47
CA LEU A 64 -10.51 -1.48 -13.91
C LEU A 64 -9.27 -1.30 -13.04
N TRP A 65 -8.29 -0.52 -13.51
CA TRP A 65 -7.08 -0.23 -12.76
C TRP A 65 -7.37 0.54 -11.46
N TYR A 66 -8.28 1.50 -11.51
CA TYR A 66 -8.76 2.23 -10.34
C TYR A 66 -9.37 1.29 -9.28
N ILE A 67 -10.23 0.35 -9.71
CA ILE A 67 -10.81 -0.66 -8.81
C ILE A 67 -9.73 -1.52 -8.17
N VAL A 68 -8.74 -1.98 -8.96
CA VAL A 68 -7.63 -2.80 -8.47
C VAL A 68 -6.83 -2.08 -7.38
N ILE A 69 -6.53 -0.80 -7.59
CA ILE A 69 -5.77 -0.01 -6.61
C ILE A 69 -6.58 0.22 -5.33
N ASN A 70 -7.83 0.67 -5.48
CA ASN A 70 -8.65 1.11 -4.35
C ASN A 70 -9.02 -0.02 -3.38
N ASN A 71 -9.17 -1.24 -3.90
CA ASN A 71 -9.57 -2.40 -3.10
C ASN A 71 -8.40 -3.35 -2.76
N GLY A 72 -7.20 -3.10 -3.30
CA GLY A 72 -6.17 -4.12 -3.39
C GLY A 72 -5.31 -4.33 -2.14
N LYS A 73 -5.11 -3.32 -1.30
CA LYS A 73 -4.09 -3.40 -0.24
C LYS A 73 -4.53 -2.67 1.02
N LYS A 74 -4.32 -3.29 2.18
CA LYS A 74 -4.45 -2.66 3.50
C LYS A 74 -3.32 -3.12 4.40
N PHE A 75 -2.68 -2.19 5.09
CA PHE A 75 -1.62 -2.46 6.04
C PHE A 75 -2.03 -1.94 7.41
N VAL A 76 -1.95 -2.80 8.38
CA VAL A 76 -2.33 -2.48 9.76
C VAL A 76 -1.20 -2.89 10.67
N LEU A 77 -0.72 -1.95 11.46
CA LEU A 77 0.22 -2.17 12.54
C LEU A 77 -0.54 -2.41 13.84
N THR A 78 -0.27 -3.53 14.46
CA THR A 78 -0.75 -3.83 15.81
C THR A 78 0.41 -3.84 16.81
N ASN A 79 0.12 -4.04 18.08
CA ASN A 79 1.14 -4.19 19.11
C ASN A 79 1.91 -5.52 19.06
N LYS A 80 1.50 -6.50 18.23
CA LYS A 80 2.12 -7.83 18.13
C LYS A 80 2.65 -8.17 16.75
N ARG A 81 1.98 -7.68 15.70
CA ARG A 81 2.28 -8.03 14.30
C ARG A 81 1.90 -6.91 13.33
N ILE A 82 2.46 -7.00 12.12
CA ILE A 82 2.03 -6.21 10.97
C ILE A 82 1.15 -7.10 10.10
N ILE A 83 -0.07 -6.67 9.81
CA ILE A 83 -1.04 -7.41 9.01
C ILE A 83 -1.11 -6.79 7.62
N LEU A 84 -0.72 -7.57 6.61
CA LEU A 84 -0.86 -7.23 5.21
C LEU A 84 -2.07 -7.94 4.64
N LYS A 85 -3.07 -7.19 4.21
CA LYS A 85 -4.18 -7.75 3.43
C LYS A 85 -4.05 -7.25 2.00
N THR A 86 -3.87 -8.16 1.07
CA THR A 86 -3.76 -7.86 -0.36
C THR A 86 -4.75 -8.70 -1.15
N GLY A 87 -5.25 -8.13 -2.25
CA GLY A 87 -6.07 -8.82 -3.23
C GLY A 87 -7.56 -8.49 -3.16
N ILE A 88 -8.17 -8.47 -4.36
CA ILE A 88 -9.59 -8.23 -4.60
C ILE A 88 -10.30 -9.57 -4.78
N ILE A 89 -9.77 -10.40 -5.68
CA ILE A 89 -10.32 -11.70 -6.06
C ILE A 89 -9.74 -12.79 -5.16
N MET A 90 -8.42 -12.85 -5.04
CA MET A 90 -7.72 -13.72 -4.08
C MET A 90 -7.29 -12.89 -2.88
N ARG A 91 -7.80 -13.22 -1.70
CA ARG A 91 -7.44 -12.56 -0.46
C ARG A 91 -6.20 -13.24 0.13
N ASN A 92 -5.05 -12.59 -0.03
CA ASN A 92 -3.85 -12.99 0.66
C ASN A 92 -3.72 -12.14 1.92
N SER A 93 -3.67 -12.81 3.08
CA SER A 93 -3.33 -12.17 4.34
C SER A 93 -1.96 -12.68 4.76
N LYS A 94 -0.99 -11.77 4.84
CA LYS A 94 0.34 -12.07 5.36
C LYS A 94 0.50 -11.36 6.70
N GLU A 95 0.99 -12.06 7.68
CA GLU A 95 1.18 -11.57 9.02
C GLU A 95 2.66 -11.64 9.38
N LEU A 96 3.24 -10.51 9.70
CA LEU A 96 4.63 -10.37 10.08
C LEU A 96 4.71 -10.09 11.58
N MET A 97 5.20 -11.04 12.36
CA MET A 97 5.40 -10.84 13.79
C MET A 97 6.49 -9.81 14.04
N LEU A 98 6.21 -8.78 14.83
CA LEU A 98 7.18 -7.72 15.15
C LEU A 98 8.44 -8.26 15.82
N ARG A 99 8.35 -9.35 16.57
CA ARG A 99 9.51 -10.03 17.18
C ARG A 99 10.50 -10.62 16.16
N LYS A 100 10.06 -10.87 14.92
CA LYS A 100 10.88 -11.41 13.83
C LYS A 100 11.39 -10.33 12.88
N CYS A 101 11.00 -9.07 13.09
CA CYS A 101 11.46 -7.96 12.27
C CYS A 101 12.91 -7.61 12.65
N GLU A 102 13.83 -7.75 11.69
CA GLU A 102 15.25 -7.48 11.89
C GLU A 102 15.64 -6.08 11.43
N SER A 103 15.05 -5.62 10.33
CA SER A 103 15.34 -4.29 9.81
C SER A 103 14.16 -3.65 9.12
N ILE A 104 14.11 -2.32 9.22
CA ILE A 104 13.10 -1.49 8.56
C ILE A 104 13.85 -0.44 7.75
N ASN A 105 13.65 -0.47 6.43
CA ASN A 105 14.25 0.48 5.50
C ASN A 105 13.16 1.34 4.85
N VAL A 106 13.40 2.64 4.75
CA VAL A 106 12.51 3.57 4.07
C VAL A 106 13.18 4.05 2.78
N GLN A 107 12.51 3.87 1.65
CA GLN A 107 12.98 4.36 0.35
C GLN A 107 12.04 5.44 -0.15
N GLN A 108 12.58 6.62 -0.38
CA GLN A 108 11.86 7.75 -0.95
C GLN A 108 12.60 8.28 -2.18
N SER A 109 11.89 8.41 -3.28
CA SER A 109 12.36 9.17 -4.44
C SER A 109 12.38 10.68 -4.12
N ILE A 110 12.99 11.49 -4.99
CA ILE A 110 12.99 12.96 -4.85
C ILE A 110 11.56 13.49 -4.77
N LEU A 111 10.68 13.05 -5.68
CA LEU A 111 9.25 13.39 -5.65
C LEU A 111 8.55 12.83 -4.42
N GLY A 112 8.92 11.63 -3.98
CA GLY A 112 8.38 11.01 -2.76
C GLY A 112 8.72 11.82 -1.51
N ARG A 113 9.90 12.45 -1.48
CA ARG A 113 10.31 13.32 -0.36
C ARG A 113 9.51 14.62 -0.34
N ILE A 114 9.30 15.26 -1.50
CA ILE A 114 8.51 16.49 -1.61
C ILE A 114 7.03 16.25 -1.27
N LEU A 115 6.46 15.16 -1.76
CA LEU A 115 5.04 14.80 -1.59
C LEU A 115 4.78 13.94 -0.35
N ASN A 116 5.82 13.65 0.46
CA ASN A 116 5.76 12.87 1.69
C ASN A 116 5.17 11.45 1.50
N TYR A 117 5.62 10.75 0.45
CA TYR A 117 5.31 9.33 0.24
C TYR A 117 6.59 8.52 -0.01
N GLY A 118 6.52 7.22 0.16
CA GLY A 118 7.63 6.32 -0.10
C GLY A 118 7.29 4.88 0.15
N ASP A 119 8.30 4.05 -0.02
CA ASP A 119 8.20 2.62 0.20
C ASP A 119 8.85 2.28 1.54
N VAL A 120 8.17 1.47 2.34
CA VAL A 120 8.71 0.93 3.60
C VAL A 120 8.99 -0.55 3.38
N ILE A 121 10.22 -0.96 3.62
CA ILE A 121 10.69 -2.33 3.45
C ILE A 121 10.93 -2.90 4.84
N VAL A 122 10.22 -3.97 5.17
CA VAL A 122 10.39 -4.71 6.42
C VAL A 122 11.05 -6.04 6.09
N SER A 123 12.18 -6.32 6.73
CA SER A 123 12.92 -7.58 6.58
C SER A 123 12.75 -8.44 7.83
N THR A 124 12.45 -9.71 7.63
CA THR A 124 12.30 -10.73 8.67
C THR A 124 13.31 -11.87 8.47
N GLY A 125 14.58 -11.52 8.21
CA GLY A 125 15.65 -12.45 7.93
C GLY A 125 15.62 -12.99 6.52
N GLU A 126 14.76 -13.95 6.22
CA GLU A 126 14.70 -14.61 4.92
C GLU A 126 13.86 -13.86 3.90
N GLU A 127 12.84 -13.11 4.34
CA GLU A 127 11.90 -12.42 3.47
C GLU A 127 11.94 -10.91 3.63
N LYS A 128 11.74 -10.22 2.50
CA LYS A 128 11.59 -8.75 2.47
C LYS A 128 10.21 -8.41 1.95
N ASP A 129 9.42 -7.75 2.79
CA ASP A 129 8.12 -7.25 2.42
C ASP A 129 8.17 -5.75 2.13
N VAL A 130 7.71 -5.37 0.92
CA VAL A 130 7.75 -3.99 0.43
C VAL A 130 6.36 -3.39 0.45
N PHE A 131 6.20 -2.33 1.23
CA PHE A 131 4.98 -1.55 1.37
C PHE A 131 5.10 -0.28 0.54
N LYS A 132 4.51 -0.27 -0.65
CA LYS A 132 4.65 0.81 -1.63
C LYS A 132 3.65 1.94 -1.41
N TYR A 133 4.10 3.17 -1.74
CA TYR A 133 3.28 4.39 -1.74
C TYR A 133 2.62 4.70 -0.38
N ILE A 134 3.33 4.46 0.71
CA ILE A 134 2.87 4.81 2.06
C ILE A 134 2.96 6.33 2.26
N TRP A 135 1.90 6.92 2.79
CA TRP A 135 1.92 8.30 3.25
C TRP A 135 2.72 8.42 4.55
N GLY A 136 3.64 9.38 4.61
CA GLY A 136 4.48 9.60 5.79
C GLY A 136 5.32 8.37 6.18
N PRO A 137 6.13 7.81 5.26
CA PRO A 137 6.80 6.53 5.49
C PRO A 137 7.78 6.58 6.66
N MET A 138 8.39 7.74 6.94
CA MET A 138 9.25 7.93 8.10
C MET A 138 8.47 7.78 9.42
N SER A 139 7.31 8.46 9.54
CA SER A 139 6.45 8.32 10.72
C SER A 139 5.93 6.90 10.91
N PHE A 140 5.64 6.20 9.81
CA PHE A 140 5.20 4.81 9.86
C PHE A 140 6.32 3.89 10.34
N SER A 141 7.54 4.06 9.81
CA SER A 141 8.75 3.33 10.26
C SER A 141 9.06 3.58 11.73
N THR A 142 8.98 4.83 12.19
CA THR A 142 9.19 5.19 13.61
C THR A 142 8.21 4.45 14.51
N LYS A 143 6.93 4.40 14.16
CA LYS A 143 5.91 3.68 14.93
C LYS A 143 6.17 2.18 14.99
N ILE A 144 6.68 1.58 13.91
CA ILE A 144 7.04 0.17 13.92
C ILE A 144 8.22 -0.06 14.88
N ASN A 145 9.28 0.76 14.79
CA ASN A 145 10.45 0.67 15.67
C ASN A 145 10.06 0.84 17.15
N GLU A 146 9.22 1.82 17.47
CA GLU A 146 8.71 2.00 18.84
C GLU A 146 7.98 0.77 19.39
N GLN A 147 7.27 0.03 18.54
CA GLN A 147 6.60 -1.19 18.97
C GLN A 147 7.59 -2.35 19.15
N ILE A 148 8.59 -2.44 18.27
CA ILE A 148 9.67 -3.45 18.42
C ILE A 148 10.42 -3.21 19.74
N ASP A 149 10.76 -1.97 20.06
CA ASP A 149 11.45 -1.60 21.29
C ASP A 149 10.62 -1.93 22.53
N LYS A 150 9.32 -1.66 22.52
CA LYS A 150 8.41 -2.03 23.63
C LYS A 150 8.36 -3.53 23.86
N ILE A 151 8.33 -4.33 22.78
CA ILE A 151 8.33 -5.79 22.87
C ILE A 151 9.66 -6.30 23.42
N SER A 152 10.78 -5.74 22.97
CA SER A 152 12.12 -6.11 23.43
C SER A 152 12.31 -5.81 24.91
N THR A 153 11.83 -4.65 25.36
CA THR A 153 11.89 -4.23 26.76
C THR A 153 11.04 -5.14 27.66
N SER A 154 9.83 -5.48 27.22
CA SER A 154 8.93 -6.36 27.99
C SER A 154 9.47 -7.79 28.13
N THR A 155 10.22 -8.28 27.13
CA THR A 155 10.84 -9.61 27.18
C THR A 155 12.05 -9.67 28.13
N ASN A 156 12.76 -8.54 28.29
CA ASN A 156 13.91 -8.47 29.18
C ASN A 156 13.55 -8.26 30.68
N ILE A 157 12.27 -7.98 30.99
CA ILE A 157 11.79 -7.72 32.36
C ILE A 157 11.21 -9.00 33.00
N GLU A 158 11.01 -10.09 32.24
CA GLU A 158 10.65 -11.37 32.81
C GLU A 158 11.95 -12.10 33.26
N PRO A 159 12.33 -12.06 34.57
CA PRO A 159 13.46 -12.84 35.05
C PRO A 159 13.04 -14.31 35.01
N ASN A 160 13.94 -15.15 34.48
CA ASN A 160 13.84 -16.60 34.60
C ASN A 160 13.51 -16.98 36.05
N ASN A 161 12.31 -17.42 36.31
CA ASN A 161 11.94 -18.24 37.45
C ASN A 161 11.93 -19.70 37.04
#